data_fa2e33f0e5055dded59da87e3f1623eb
#
_entry.id   fa2e33f0e5055dded59da87e3f1623eb
#
_cell.length_a   1.000
_cell.length_b   1.000
_cell.length_c   1.000
_cell.angle_alpha   90.00
_cell.angle_beta   90.00
_cell.angle_gamma   90.00
#
_symmetry.space_group_name_H-M   'P 1'
#
loop_
_entity.id
_entity.type
_entity.pdbx_description
1 polymer ?
#
loop_
_entity_poly.entity_id
_entity_poly.type
_entity_poly.pdbx_seq_one_letter_code
_entity_poly.pdbx_strand_id
1 'polypeptide(L)'
;MLGLLLVNIQFWFVDPFSWNQIIAWVLLLASLFPLAFGVHSLRTRGKPAQGREGDPSLLAFEKTTQLVTSGVYRYIRHPLYSSLLLLAWGIFFKSISWLALALAGISTLFLVLTAKADEAECIQFFGAPYREYMKRTKMFVPFIY
;
A
#
# COMPACT_ATOMS: atom_id res chain seq x y z
N MET A 1 -7.36 0.29 9.94
CA MET A 1 -8.26 0.11 8.77
C MET A 1 -9.69 -0.24 9.19
N LEU A 2 -9.93 -1.33 9.95
CA LEU A 2 -11.28 -1.74 10.35
C LEU A 2 -12.04 -0.65 11.11
N GLY A 3 -11.40 0.03 12.08
CA GLY A 3 -12.02 1.14 12.81
C GLY A 3 -12.47 2.30 11.92
N LEU A 4 -11.69 2.60 10.87
CA LEU A 4 -12.02 3.61 9.88
C LEU A 4 -13.27 3.23 9.07
N LEU A 5 -13.40 1.96 8.69
CA LEU A 5 -14.60 1.43 8.02
C LEU A 5 -15.82 1.52 8.91
N LEU A 6 -15.71 1.08 10.17
CA LEU A 6 -16.83 1.08 11.12
C LEU A 6 -17.38 2.49 11.40
N VAL A 7 -16.49 3.47 11.57
CA VAL A 7 -16.87 4.88 11.82
C VAL A 7 -17.57 5.49 10.61
N ASN A 8 -17.22 5.08 9.40
CA ASN A 8 -17.73 5.71 8.17
C ASN A 8 -18.81 4.91 7.44
N ILE A 9 -19.18 3.71 7.91
CA ILE A 9 -20.07 2.80 7.17
C ILE A 9 -21.46 3.40 6.90
N GLN A 10 -21.98 4.16 7.85
CA GLN A 10 -23.30 4.82 7.74
C GLN A 10 -23.32 5.96 6.69
N PHE A 11 -22.15 6.53 6.35
CA PHE A 11 -22.03 7.64 5.41
C PHE A 11 -21.69 7.17 3.99
N TRP A 12 -21.69 5.87 3.73
CA TRP A 12 -21.18 5.30 2.48
C TRP A 12 -21.91 5.80 1.24
N PHE A 13 -23.23 6.02 1.34
CA PHE A 13 -24.09 6.47 0.25
C PHE A 13 -24.80 7.80 0.52
N VAL A 14 -24.43 8.52 1.58
CA VAL A 14 -25.00 9.84 1.89
C VAL A 14 -24.42 10.87 0.93
N ASP A 15 -25.28 11.65 0.27
CA ASP A 15 -24.95 12.73 -0.67
C ASP A 15 -23.86 12.35 -1.69
N PRO A 16 -24.10 11.35 -2.57
CA PRO A 16 -23.07 10.72 -3.40
C PRO A 16 -22.35 11.67 -4.36
N PHE A 17 -22.93 12.83 -4.67
CA PHE A 17 -22.37 13.84 -5.56
C PHE A 17 -21.68 15.00 -4.83
N SER A 18 -21.55 14.96 -3.51
CA SER A 18 -20.75 15.94 -2.78
C SER A 18 -19.25 15.78 -3.08
N TRP A 19 -18.49 16.88 -3.04
CA TRP A 19 -17.07 16.90 -3.39
C TRP A 19 -16.24 15.87 -2.60
N ASN A 20 -16.49 15.74 -1.31
CA ASN A 20 -15.83 14.74 -0.47
C ASN A 20 -16.15 13.31 -0.91
N GLN A 21 -17.39 13.01 -1.30
CA GLN A 21 -17.79 11.70 -1.81
C GLN A 21 -17.15 11.40 -3.16
N ILE A 22 -17.06 12.37 -4.07
CA ILE A 22 -16.37 12.21 -5.35
C ILE A 22 -14.90 11.88 -5.12
N ILE A 23 -14.20 12.66 -4.28
CA ILE A 23 -12.80 12.38 -3.90
C ILE A 23 -12.67 10.98 -3.29
N ALA A 24 -13.58 10.63 -2.36
CA ALA A 24 -13.60 9.31 -1.73
C ALA A 24 -13.68 8.18 -2.78
N TRP A 25 -14.63 8.26 -3.71
CA TRP A 25 -14.80 7.24 -4.76
C TRP A 25 -13.59 7.17 -5.69
N VAL A 26 -13.02 8.32 -6.08
CA VAL A 26 -11.80 8.36 -6.91
C VAL A 26 -10.64 7.66 -6.20
N LEU A 27 -10.41 7.93 -4.91
CA LEU A 27 -9.33 7.30 -4.14
C LEU A 27 -9.57 5.79 -3.93
N LEU A 28 -10.82 5.40 -3.64
CA LEU A 28 -11.20 3.99 -3.48
C LEU A 28 -11.00 3.21 -4.77
N LEU A 29 -11.43 3.74 -5.90
CA LEU A 29 -11.22 3.11 -7.20
C LEU A 29 -9.74 3.11 -7.59
N ALA A 30 -9.03 4.21 -7.37
CA ALA A 30 -7.60 4.31 -7.62
C ALA A 30 -6.78 3.31 -6.79
N SER A 31 -7.26 2.94 -5.59
CA SER A 31 -6.59 1.96 -4.73
C SER A 31 -6.52 0.56 -5.35
N LEU A 32 -7.47 0.22 -6.22
CA LEU A 32 -7.51 -1.09 -6.90
C LEU A 32 -6.36 -1.25 -7.91
N PHE A 33 -5.89 -0.15 -8.49
CA PHE A 33 -4.83 -0.20 -9.50
C PHE A 33 -3.50 -0.72 -8.93
N PRO A 34 -2.87 -0.10 -7.91
CA PRO A 34 -1.62 -0.60 -7.35
C PRO A 34 -1.80 -1.97 -6.67
N LEU A 35 -3.00 -2.29 -6.15
CA LEU A 35 -3.32 -3.60 -5.62
C LEU A 35 -3.26 -4.67 -6.71
N ALA A 36 -4.04 -4.52 -7.78
CA ALA A 36 -4.14 -5.52 -8.84
C ALA A 36 -2.80 -5.73 -9.55
N PHE A 37 -2.12 -4.65 -9.95
CA PHE A 37 -0.84 -4.74 -10.63
C PHE A 37 0.31 -5.17 -9.72
N GLY A 38 0.27 -4.79 -8.43
CA GLY A 38 1.22 -5.23 -7.42
C GLY A 38 1.15 -6.74 -7.22
N VAL A 39 -0.03 -7.27 -6.90
CA VAL A 39 -0.27 -8.70 -6.70
C VAL A 39 0.06 -9.50 -7.96
N HIS A 40 -0.38 -9.05 -9.13
CA HIS A 40 -0.09 -9.71 -10.41
C HIS A 40 1.42 -9.81 -10.65
N SER A 41 2.17 -8.71 -10.45
CA SER A 41 3.62 -8.70 -10.64
C SER A 41 4.37 -9.63 -9.67
N LEU A 42 3.96 -9.66 -8.40
CA LEU A 42 4.55 -10.56 -7.40
C LEU A 42 4.29 -12.03 -7.73
N ARG A 43 3.05 -12.37 -8.07
CA ARG A 43 2.67 -13.76 -8.39
C ARG A 43 3.35 -14.28 -9.65
N THR A 44 3.50 -13.43 -10.68
CA THR A 44 4.05 -13.88 -11.97
C THR A 44 5.59 -13.83 -12.02
N ARG A 45 6.22 -12.95 -11.25
CA ARG A 45 7.65 -12.66 -11.37
C ARG A 45 8.45 -12.89 -10.08
N GLY A 46 7.78 -12.89 -8.93
CA GLY A 46 8.45 -12.96 -7.62
C GLY A 46 8.89 -14.35 -7.21
N LYS A 47 8.35 -15.42 -7.81
CA LYS A 47 8.56 -16.82 -7.40
C LYS A 47 8.47 -16.93 -5.87
N PRO A 48 7.27 -17.14 -5.29
CA PRO A 48 7.09 -17.21 -3.84
C PRO A 48 8.04 -18.23 -3.24
N ALA A 49 8.76 -17.85 -2.19
CA ALA A 49 9.68 -18.76 -1.51
C ALA A 49 8.90 -19.70 -0.61
N GLN A 50 8.93 -20.99 -0.90
CA GLN A 50 8.66 -22.01 0.11
C GLN A 50 9.88 -22.00 1.05
N GLY A 51 9.72 -21.53 2.29
CA GLY A 51 10.74 -21.64 3.33
C GLY A 51 11.53 -20.39 3.71
N ARG A 52 11.18 -19.19 3.25
CA ARG A 52 11.74 -17.96 3.83
C ARG A 52 11.10 -17.74 5.21
N GLU A 53 11.84 -18.03 6.27
CA GLU A 53 11.46 -17.68 7.64
C GLU A 53 11.53 -16.15 7.78
N GLY A 54 10.42 -15.52 8.12
CA GLY A 54 10.27 -14.09 8.32
C GLY A 54 8.94 -13.82 9.01
N ASP A 55 8.65 -12.57 9.32
CA ASP A 55 7.46 -12.16 10.04
C ASP A 55 6.19 -12.84 9.50
N PRO A 56 5.41 -13.55 10.35
CA PRO A 56 4.16 -14.19 9.95
C PRO A 56 3.09 -13.21 9.48
N SER A 57 3.29 -11.90 9.67
CA SER A 57 2.39 -10.84 9.21
C SER A 57 2.38 -10.64 7.68
N LEU A 58 3.43 -11.08 6.98
CA LEU A 58 3.51 -10.95 5.53
C LEU A 58 2.79 -12.08 4.82
N LEU A 59 1.97 -11.75 3.84
CA LEU A 59 1.32 -12.74 2.99
C LEU A 59 2.38 -13.53 2.21
N ALA A 60 2.17 -14.84 2.06
CA ALA A 60 3.16 -15.75 1.46
C ALA A 60 3.65 -15.32 0.05
N PHE A 61 2.83 -14.57 -0.70
CA PHE A 61 3.20 -14.08 -2.03
C PHE A 61 4.08 -12.81 -1.99
N GLU A 62 4.21 -12.13 -0.85
CA GLU A 62 5.09 -10.99 -0.66
C GLU A 62 6.54 -11.43 -0.40
N LYS A 63 6.71 -12.64 0.13
CA LYS A 63 8.02 -13.25 0.34
C LYS A 63 8.55 -13.82 -0.98
N THR A 64 9.19 -12.98 -1.79
CA THR A 64 9.74 -13.40 -3.08
C THR A 64 11.21 -13.76 -2.97
N THR A 65 11.63 -14.80 -3.72
CA THR A 65 13.05 -15.17 -3.83
C THR A 65 13.80 -14.34 -4.86
N GLN A 66 13.08 -13.66 -5.74
CA GLN A 66 13.65 -12.80 -6.78
C GLN A 66 13.15 -11.37 -6.60
N LEU A 67 14.06 -10.42 -6.72
CA LEU A 67 13.73 -8.99 -6.68
C LEU A 67 12.90 -8.62 -7.91
N VAL A 68 11.65 -8.25 -7.69
CA VAL A 68 10.74 -7.78 -8.76
C VAL A 68 10.93 -6.27 -8.96
N THR A 69 11.47 -5.88 -10.12
CA THR A 69 11.75 -4.48 -10.48
C THR A 69 10.99 -4.02 -11.71
N SER A 70 10.00 -4.78 -12.16
CA SER A 70 9.25 -4.54 -13.40
C SER A 70 7.75 -4.38 -13.16
N GLY A 71 7.02 -3.89 -14.16
CA GLY A 71 5.61 -3.52 -13.98
C GLY A 71 5.47 -2.30 -13.08
N VAL A 72 4.52 -2.32 -12.13
CA VAL A 72 4.33 -1.22 -11.17
C VAL A 72 5.55 -1.00 -10.26
N TYR A 73 6.32 -2.06 -9.98
CA TYR A 73 7.56 -2.01 -9.19
C TYR A 73 8.72 -1.25 -9.87
N ARG A 74 8.57 -0.91 -11.15
CA ARG A 74 9.50 0.00 -11.83
C ARG A 74 9.44 1.43 -11.28
N TYR A 75 8.30 1.83 -10.73
CA TYR A 75 8.02 3.19 -10.30
C TYR A 75 7.94 3.33 -8.78
N ILE A 76 7.27 2.39 -8.12
CA ILE A 76 7.06 2.37 -6.67
C ILE A 76 7.44 1.01 -6.07
N ARG A 77 8.08 1.06 -4.90
CA ARG A 77 8.55 -0.16 -4.20
C ARG A 77 7.45 -0.90 -3.46
N HIS A 78 6.46 -0.17 -2.93
CA HIS A 78 5.40 -0.71 -2.09
C HIS A 78 3.99 -0.46 -2.66
N PRO A 79 3.64 -1.03 -3.84
CA PRO A 79 2.34 -0.79 -4.46
C PRO A 79 1.17 -1.28 -3.60
N LEU A 80 1.35 -2.36 -2.83
CA LEU A 80 0.32 -2.88 -1.94
C LEU A 80 0.03 -1.90 -0.79
N TYR A 81 1.07 -1.32 -0.19
CA TYR A 81 0.89 -0.29 0.84
C TYR A 81 0.35 1.02 0.26
N SER A 82 0.71 1.36 -0.98
CA SER A 82 0.10 2.49 -1.70
C SER A 82 -1.41 2.30 -1.86
N SER A 83 -1.85 1.07 -2.18
CA SER A 83 -3.29 0.77 -2.26
C SER A 83 -3.99 0.95 -0.91
N LEU A 84 -3.37 0.50 0.18
CA LEU A 84 -3.91 0.67 1.53
C LEU A 84 -3.94 2.13 1.97
N LEU A 85 -2.95 2.94 1.58
CA LEU A 85 -2.97 4.39 1.81
C LEU A 85 -4.13 5.06 1.08
N LEU A 86 -4.30 4.78 -0.22
CA LEU A 86 -5.41 5.31 -1.02
C LEU A 86 -6.76 4.87 -0.44
N LEU A 87 -6.86 3.62 0.01
CA LEU A 87 -8.06 3.07 0.66
C LEU A 87 -8.34 3.81 1.97
N ALA A 88 -7.34 4.01 2.85
CA ALA A 88 -7.51 4.71 4.12
C ALA A 88 -8.01 6.14 3.94
N TRP A 89 -7.36 6.89 3.05
CA TRP A 89 -7.77 8.25 2.75
C TRP A 89 -9.09 8.31 1.98
N GLY A 90 -9.39 7.36 1.11
CA GLY A 90 -10.71 7.24 0.47
C GLY A 90 -11.84 7.04 1.47
N ILE A 91 -11.63 6.18 2.48
CA ILE A 91 -12.63 5.98 3.56
C ILE A 91 -12.74 7.23 4.43
N PHE A 92 -11.64 7.92 4.73
CA PHE A 92 -11.67 9.19 5.48
C PHE A 92 -12.56 10.23 4.80
N PHE A 93 -12.47 10.39 3.48
CA PHE A 93 -13.28 11.34 2.74
C PHE A 93 -14.78 10.97 2.67
N LYS A 94 -15.19 9.76 3.07
CA LYS A 94 -16.61 9.39 3.18
C LYS A 94 -17.33 10.20 4.26
N SER A 95 -16.67 10.45 5.39
CA SER A 95 -17.15 11.36 6.44
C SER A 95 -15.95 11.98 7.14
N ILE A 96 -15.74 13.27 6.90
CA ILE A 96 -14.64 14.01 7.48
C ILE A 96 -14.95 14.29 8.95
N SER A 97 -14.19 13.65 9.83
CA SER A 97 -14.26 13.85 11.28
C SER A 97 -12.88 13.78 11.91
N TRP A 98 -12.69 14.38 13.08
CA TRP A 98 -11.43 14.32 13.82
C TRP A 98 -10.99 12.89 14.14
N LEU A 99 -11.95 12.04 14.47
CA LEU A 99 -11.68 10.62 14.75
C LEU A 99 -11.22 9.89 13.47
N ALA A 100 -11.91 10.10 12.34
CA ALA A 100 -11.51 9.52 11.06
C ALA A 100 -10.14 10.04 10.62
N LEU A 101 -9.83 11.33 10.83
CA LEU A 101 -8.52 11.90 10.55
C LEU A 101 -7.42 11.25 11.41
N ALA A 102 -7.66 11.10 12.70
CA ALA A 102 -6.70 10.44 13.59
C ALA A 102 -6.44 8.99 13.17
N LEU A 103 -7.49 8.23 12.84
CA LEU A 103 -7.37 6.84 12.39
C LEU A 103 -6.65 6.72 11.04
N ALA A 104 -6.92 7.61 10.09
CA ALA A 104 -6.22 7.65 8.81
C ALA A 104 -4.72 8.01 8.99
N GLY A 105 -4.43 9.00 9.85
CA GLY A 105 -3.06 9.39 10.19
C GLY A 105 -2.27 8.27 10.87
N ILE A 106 -2.87 7.60 11.85
CA ILE A 106 -2.27 6.44 12.52
C ILE A 106 -2.03 5.31 11.51
N SER A 107 -3.01 5.00 10.66
CA SER A 107 -2.85 3.98 9.61
C SER A 107 -1.71 4.32 8.66
N THR A 108 -1.59 5.60 8.25
CA THR A 108 -0.49 6.08 7.41
C THR A 108 0.86 5.88 8.09
N LEU A 109 0.97 6.26 9.37
CA LEU A 109 2.20 6.11 10.14
C LEU A 109 2.63 4.63 10.21
N PHE A 110 1.71 3.73 10.54
CA PHE A 110 2.00 2.29 10.60
C PHE A 110 2.44 1.75 9.24
N LEU A 111 1.76 2.14 8.14
CA LEU A 111 2.15 1.70 6.79
C LEU A 111 3.55 2.18 6.40
N VAL A 112 3.93 3.42 6.77
CA VAL A 112 5.27 3.95 6.52
C VAL A 112 6.32 3.19 7.35
N LEU A 113 6.03 2.92 8.62
CA LEU A 113 6.96 2.18 9.49
C LEU A 113 7.14 0.73 9.02
N THR A 114 6.06 0.06 8.64
CA THR A 114 6.12 -1.31 8.08
C THR A 114 6.91 -1.32 6.78
N ALA A 115 6.65 -0.40 5.85
CA ALA A 115 7.40 -0.32 4.61
C ALA A 115 8.91 -0.11 4.83
N LYS A 116 9.30 0.71 5.82
CA LYS A 116 10.72 0.88 6.18
C LYS A 116 11.33 -0.38 6.78
N ALA A 117 10.57 -1.13 7.58
CA ALA A 117 11.03 -2.41 8.10
C ALA A 117 11.25 -3.44 6.98
N ASP A 118 10.31 -3.52 6.03
CA ASP A 118 10.43 -4.38 4.85
C ASP A 118 11.62 -3.98 3.97
N GLU A 119 11.88 -2.66 3.79
CA GLU A 119 13.07 -2.21 3.06
C GLU A 119 14.37 -2.65 3.75
N ALA A 120 14.42 -2.58 5.09
CA ALA A 120 15.57 -3.05 5.85
C ALA A 120 15.79 -4.57 5.67
N GLU A 121 14.72 -5.36 5.72
CA GLU A 121 14.77 -6.80 5.46
C GLU A 121 15.21 -7.09 4.01
N CYS A 122 14.65 -6.38 3.03
CA CYS A 122 15.03 -6.52 1.63
C CYS A 122 16.50 -6.15 1.37
N ILE A 123 17.03 -5.13 2.06
CA ILE A 123 18.47 -4.79 1.98
C ILE A 123 19.33 -5.92 2.55
N GLN A 124 18.92 -6.56 3.64
CA GLN A 124 19.66 -7.69 4.22
C GLN A 124 19.63 -8.90 3.28
N PHE A 125 18.49 -9.18 2.65
CA PHE A 125 18.30 -10.36 1.81
C PHE A 125 18.90 -10.21 0.41
N PHE A 126 18.63 -9.08 -0.28
CA PHE A 126 19.05 -8.84 -1.66
C PHE A 126 20.35 -8.04 -1.77
N GLY A 127 20.77 -7.33 -0.73
CA GLY A 127 22.04 -6.58 -0.70
C GLY A 127 22.12 -5.40 -1.66
N ALA A 128 23.23 -5.31 -2.39
CA ALA A 128 23.52 -4.22 -3.32
C ALA A 128 22.49 -4.04 -4.44
N PRO A 129 21.92 -5.08 -5.07
CA PRO A 129 20.86 -4.95 -6.06
C PRO A 129 19.62 -4.20 -5.55
N TYR A 130 19.21 -4.41 -4.28
CA TYR A 130 18.07 -3.68 -3.72
C TYR A 130 18.40 -2.22 -3.46
N ARG A 131 19.60 -1.90 -2.98
CA ARG A 131 20.04 -0.51 -2.77
C ARG A 131 20.07 0.28 -4.09
N GLU A 132 20.50 -0.34 -5.18
CA GLU A 132 20.48 0.29 -6.51
C GLU A 132 19.05 0.49 -7.03
N TYR A 133 18.18 -0.47 -6.79
CA TYR A 133 16.76 -0.37 -7.08
C TYR A 133 16.09 0.79 -6.33
N MET A 134 16.41 0.99 -5.04
CA MET A 134 15.89 2.10 -4.23
C MET A 134 16.23 3.48 -4.78
N LYS A 135 17.40 3.64 -5.43
CA LYS A 135 17.81 4.93 -6.03
C LYS A 135 16.92 5.35 -7.21
N ARG A 136 16.33 4.37 -7.91
CA ARG A 136 15.54 4.58 -9.13
C ARG A 136 14.04 4.61 -8.90
N THR A 137 13.59 4.22 -7.72
CA THR A 137 12.16 4.03 -7.40
C THR A 137 11.77 4.84 -6.17
N LYS A 138 10.48 5.12 -6.06
CA LYS A 138 9.90 5.80 -4.90
C LYS A 138 9.18 4.81 -3.98
N MET A 139 8.88 5.22 -2.75
CA MET A 139 8.26 4.32 -1.77
C MET A 139 6.80 4.01 -2.13
N PHE A 140 5.94 5.03 -2.22
CA PHE A 140 4.49 4.88 -2.38
C PHE A 140 3.91 5.59 -3.61
N VAL A 141 4.41 6.79 -3.93
CA VAL A 141 3.86 7.63 -4.99
C VAL A 141 4.92 7.84 -6.06
N PRO A 142 4.63 7.54 -7.34
CA PRO A 142 5.59 7.77 -8.42
C PRO A 142 6.06 9.22 -8.41
N PHE A 143 7.37 9.42 -8.54
CA PHE A 143 8.04 10.73 -8.66
C PHE A 143 8.07 11.61 -7.40
N ILE A 144 7.29 11.33 -6.35
CA ILE A 144 7.20 12.19 -5.15
C ILE A 144 7.91 11.56 -3.96
N TYR A 145 7.46 10.39 -3.50
CA TYR A 145 7.96 9.76 -2.26
C TYR A 145 8.03 8.23 -2.37
#